data_1f5f0f6b673189af229900f3aa041641
#
_entry.id   1f5f0f6b673189af229900f3aa041641
#
_cell.length_a   1.000
_cell.length_b   1.000
_cell.length_c   1.000
_cell.angle_alpha   90.00
_cell.angle_beta   90.00
_cell.angle_gamma   90.00
#
_symmetry.space_group_name_H-M   'P 1'
#
loop_
_entity.id
_entity.type
_entity.pdbx_description
1 polymer ?
#
loop_
_entity_poly.entity_id
_entity_poly.type
_entity_poly.pdbx_seq_one_letter_code
_entity_poly.pdbx_strand_id
1 'polypeptide(L)'
;IKKRISKNQKILKKDASKISKLKLPEIDFCINSPPYWNMLHKIDTNQQNRIKKGLSTKYSENTNDLGNIANYEEFMEKLVQIYFQIFDIMKPGKYMVVIVQNVIMKSVMNPFAWDLAIRLSKKFILKKEKIWCQDHKNLYPFGYPTSWVSNTHHHYCLVFQKPK
;
A
#
# COMPACT_ATOMS: atom_id res chain seq x y z
N ILE A 1 -12.87 -16.02 -6.30
CA ILE A 1 -12.38 -14.91 -7.15
C ILE A 1 -12.85 -15.09 -8.59
N LYS A 2 -12.75 -16.27 -9.21
CA LYS A 2 -13.15 -16.51 -10.61
C LYS A 2 -14.60 -16.13 -10.97
N LYS A 3 -15.53 -16.17 -10.03
CA LYS A 3 -16.96 -15.87 -10.26
C LYS A 3 -17.29 -14.36 -10.45
N ARG A 4 -16.34 -13.45 -10.19
CA ARG A 4 -16.53 -11.97 -10.27
C ARG A 4 -15.78 -11.30 -11.41
N ILE A 5 -15.14 -12.08 -12.29
CA ILE A 5 -14.34 -11.55 -13.38
C ILE A 5 -15.21 -11.45 -14.63
N SER A 6 -15.30 -10.27 -15.22
CA SER A 6 -15.94 -10.09 -16.53
C SER A 6 -15.07 -10.70 -17.64
N LYS A 7 -15.68 -10.99 -18.81
CA LYS A 7 -14.96 -11.54 -19.97
C LYS A 7 -13.77 -10.69 -20.43
N ASN A 8 -13.76 -9.40 -20.09
CA ASN A 8 -12.73 -8.43 -20.49
C ASN A 8 -11.63 -8.23 -19.43
N GLN A 9 -11.66 -8.97 -18.32
CA GLN A 9 -10.65 -8.87 -17.28
C GLN A 9 -9.62 -9.99 -17.41
N LYS A 10 -8.33 -9.62 -17.23
CA LYS A 10 -7.22 -10.56 -17.22
C LYS A 10 -6.56 -10.56 -15.85
N ILE A 11 -6.43 -11.74 -15.25
CA ILE A 11 -5.67 -11.93 -14.00
C ILE A 11 -4.32 -12.54 -14.35
N LEU A 12 -3.26 -11.88 -13.90
CA LEU A 12 -1.89 -12.38 -14.00
C LEU A 12 -1.40 -12.73 -12.59
N LYS A 13 -1.18 -14.02 -12.33
CA LYS A 13 -0.54 -14.47 -11.08
C LYS A 13 0.98 -14.42 -11.27
N LYS A 14 1.56 -13.24 -11.09
CA LYS A 14 2.98 -12.96 -11.29
C LYS A 14 3.52 -12.10 -10.16
N ASP A 15 4.83 -12.11 -10.01
CA ASP A 15 5.57 -11.29 -9.06
C ASP A 15 5.63 -9.83 -9.57
N ALA A 16 5.12 -8.90 -8.77
CA ALA A 16 5.09 -7.48 -9.11
C ALA A 16 6.50 -6.86 -9.24
N SER A 17 7.50 -7.41 -8.57
CA SER A 17 8.89 -6.93 -8.70
C SER A 17 9.48 -7.19 -10.10
N LYS A 18 8.78 -7.96 -10.93
CA LYS A 18 9.21 -8.36 -12.29
C LYS A 18 8.31 -7.78 -13.39
N ILE A 19 7.59 -6.71 -13.13
CA ILE A 19 6.67 -6.08 -14.09
C ILE A 19 7.39 -5.75 -15.40
N SER A 20 8.60 -5.21 -15.35
CA SER A 20 9.41 -4.89 -16.53
C SER A 20 9.74 -6.09 -17.42
N LYS A 21 9.74 -7.32 -16.86
CA LYS A 21 9.96 -8.57 -17.61
C LYS A 21 8.68 -9.15 -18.21
N LEU A 22 7.52 -8.59 -17.86
CA LEU A 22 6.24 -9.01 -18.39
C LEU A 22 5.95 -8.16 -19.64
N LYS A 23 5.63 -8.83 -20.76
CA LYS A 23 5.19 -8.14 -21.98
C LYS A 23 3.77 -7.60 -21.77
N LEU A 24 3.62 -6.54 -20.98
CA LEU A 24 2.36 -5.88 -20.73
C LEU A 24 2.14 -4.77 -21.76
N PRO A 25 0.88 -4.52 -22.17
CA PRO A 25 0.57 -3.33 -22.95
C PRO A 25 0.77 -2.08 -22.09
N GLU A 26 0.95 -0.94 -22.74
CA GLU A 26 0.89 0.35 -22.05
C GLU A 26 -0.45 0.54 -21.35
N ILE A 27 -0.43 1.15 -20.17
CA ILE A 27 -1.60 1.31 -19.33
C ILE A 27 -2.04 2.78 -19.25
N ASP A 28 -3.35 2.98 -19.21
CA ASP A 28 -3.98 4.31 -19.09
C ASP A 28 -4.22 4.71 -17.65
N PHE A 29 -4.32 3.74 -16.74
CA PHE A 29 -4.60 4.00 -15.33
C PHE A 29 -4.07 2.86 -14.45
N CYS A 30 -3.53 3.22 -13.29
CA CYS A 30 -3.14 2.26 -12.27
C CYS A 30 -3.79 2.64 -10.93
N ILE A 31 -4.38 1.69 -10.24
CA ILE A 31 -4.86 1.84 -8.87
C ILE A 31 -4.47 0.62 -8.05
N ASN A 32 -3.88 0.84 -6.89
CA ASN A 32 -3.56 -0.25 -5.98
C ASN A 32 -3.42 0.23 -4.52
N SER A 33 -3.31 -0.76 -3.63
CA SER A 33 -2.93 -0.59 -2.24
C SER A 33 -1.79 -1.56 -1.95
N PRO A 34 -0.56 -1.09 -1.75
CA PRO A 34 0.58 -1.97 -1.46
C PRO A 34 0.47 -2.57 -0.06
N PRO A 35 1.26 -3.58 0.29
CA PRO A 35 1.45 -3.98 1.68
C PRO A 35 1.87 -2.78 2.53
N TYR A 36 1.35 -2.69 3.75
CA TYR A 36 1.71 -1.60 4.67
C TYR A 36 2.88 -2.03 5.53
N TRP A 37 4.05 -2.20 4.90
CA TRP A 37 5.28 -2.65 5.54
C TRP A 37 5.03 -3.91 6.40
N ASN A 38 5.69 -4.04 7.54
CA ASN A 38 5.65 -5.15 8.47
C ASN A 38 4.40 -5.15 9.40
N MET A 39 3.30 -4.50 9.00
CA MET A 39 2.15 -4.28 9.87
C MET A 39 1.45 -5.58 10.30
N LEU A 40 1.49 -6.64 9.49
CA LEU A 40 0.89 -7.94 9.83
C LEU A 40 1.69 -8.74 10.84
N HIS A 41 2.96 -8.41 11.06
CA HIS A 41 3.81 -9.07 12.08
C HIS A 41 3.69 -8.42 13.47
N LYS A 42 2.90 -7.35 13.60
CA LYS A 42 2.66 -6.70 14.89
C LYS A 42 1.81 -7.63 15.77
N ILE A 43 2.34 -8.04 16.90
CA ILE A 43 1.60 -8.82 17.90
C ILE A 43 0.73 -7.85 18.70
N ASP A 44 -0.52 -7.68 18.30
CA ASP A 44 -1.54 -6.92 19.02
C ASP A 44 -2.82 -7.77 19.20
N THR A 45 -3.80 -7.22 19.92
CA THR A 45 -5.09 -7.87 20.16
C THR A 45 -5.80 -8.28 18.86
N ASN A 46 -5.64 -7.50 17.78
CA ASN A 46 -6.23 -7.81 16.48
C ASN A 46 -5.56 -9.04 15.85
N GLN A 47 -4.23 -9.16 15.95
CA GLN A 47 -3.51 -10.34 15.49
C GLN A 47 -3.90 -11.58 16.28
N GLN A 48 -4.01 -11.48 17.60
CA GLN A 48 -4.49 -12.58 18.44
C GLN A 48 -5.90 -13.02 18.03
N ASN A 49 -6.80 -12.08 17.75
CA ASN A 49 -8.15 -12.37 17.26
C ASN A 49 -8.15 -13.02 15.87
N ARG A 50 -7.23 -12.61 14.99
CA ARG A 50 -7.05 -13.25 13.67
C ARG A 50 -6.59 -14.70 13.82
N ILE A 51 -5.60 -14.96 14.68
CA ILE A 51 -5.12 -16.32 14.98
C ILE A 51 -6.26 -17.19 15.52
N LYS A 52 -7.03 -16.68 16.51
CA LYS A 52 -8.19 -17.39 17.06
C LYS A 52 -9.26 -17.73 16.01
N LYS A 53 -9.39 -16.90 14.97
CA LYS A 53 -10.33 -17.13 13.85
C LYS A 53 -9.72 -17.94 12.70
N GLY A 54 -8.53 -18.49 12.84
CA GLY A 54 -7.83 -19.23 11.78
C GLY A 54 -7.46 -18.39 10.56
N LEU A 55 -7.38 -17.05 10.72
CA LEU A 55 -7.02 -16.15 9.63
C LEU A 55 -5.51 -15.97 9.54
N SER A 56 -5.00 -15.87 8.32
CA SER A 56 -3.57 -15.63 8.09
C SER A 56 -3.11 -14.32 8.73
N THR A 57 -1.94 -14.38 9.36
CA THR A 57 -1.22 -13.24 9.96
C THR A 57 -0.03 -12.80 9.12
N LYS A 58 0.13 -13.37 7.93
CA LYS A 58 1.17 -13.04 6.96
C LYS A 58 0.54 -12.94 5.57
N TYR A 59 1.15 -12.17 4.69
CA TYR A 59 0.75 -12.14 3.28
C TYR A 59 1.16 -13.44 2.57
N SER A 60 2.36 -13.91 2.83
CA SER A 60 2.87 -15.20 2.35
C SER A 60 4.05 -15.70 3.19
N GLU A 61 4.47 -16.96 2.98
CA GLU A 61 5.70 -17.51 3.57
C GLU A 61 6.96 -17.17 2.72
N ASN A 62 6.79 -16.47 1.61
CA ASN A 62 7.89 -16.12 0.73
C ASN A 62 8.73 -15.00 1.34
N THR A 63 10.03 -15.23 1.50
CA THR A 63 11.00 -14.24 2.01
C THR A 63 11.13 -13.00 1.12
N ASN A 64 10.77 -13.10 -0.17
CA ASN A 64 10.74 -11.97 -1.10
C ASN A 64 9.46 -11.14 -1.04
N ASP A 65 8.48 -11.52 -0.20
CA ASP A 65 7.26 -10.73 -0.03
C ASP A 65 7.60 -9.42 0.69
N LEU A 66 7.16 -8.31 0.11
CA LEU A 66 7.37 -6.97 0.67
C LEU A 66 6.87 -6.86 2.10
N GLY A 67 5.75 -7.50 2.42
CA GLY A 67 5.17 -7.48 3.77
C GLY A 67 6.01 -8.22 4.82
N ASN A 68 7.03 -8.98 4.42
CA ASN A 68 7.92 -9.70 5.31
C ASN A 68 9.26 -8.96 5.54
N ILE A 69 9.49 -7.83 4.88
CA ILE A 69 10.73 -7.06 5.03
C ILE A 69 10.67 -6.27 6.35
N ALA A 70 11.59 -6.57 7.25
CA ALA A 70 11.64 -5.93 8.58
C ALA A 70 12.21 -4.51 8.53
N ASN A 71 13.19 -4.26 7.67
CA ASN A 71 13.81 -2.94 7.52
C ASN A 71 12.93 -2.03 6.68
N TYR A 72 12.58 -0.86 7.23
CA TYR A 72 11.69 0.10 6.59
C TYR A 72 12.27 0.70 5.30
N GLU A 73 13.55 1.06 5.32
CA GLU A 73 14.20 1.64 4.15
C GLU A 73 14.31 0.63 3.00
N GLU A 74 14.70 -0.60 3.30
CA GLU A 74 14.74 -1.68 2.31
C GLU A 74 13.35 -1.94 1.71
N PHE A 75 12.32 -1.96 2.55
CA PHE A 75 10.94 -2.09 2.10
C PHE A 75 10.55 -0.97 1.15
N MET A 76 10.84 0.29 1.53
CA MET A 76 10.53 1.47 0.73
C MET A 76 11.26 1.47 -0.60
N GLU A 77 12.54 1.12 -0.63
CA GLU A 77 13.33 1.03 -1.85
C GLU A 77 12.73 0.00 -2.83
N LYS A 78 12.44 -1.21 -2.37
CA LYS A 78 11.83 -2.25 -3.20
C LYS A 78 10.45 -1.85 -3.70
N LEU A 79 9.64 -1.24 -2.87
CA LEU A 79 8.31 -0.76 -3.24
C LEU A 79 8.38 0.33 -4.32
N VAL A 80 9.27 1.31 -4.14
CA VAL A 80 9.50 2.40 -5.11
C VAL A 80 9.97 1.85 -6.45
N GLN A 81 10.86 0.85 -6.47
CA GLN A 81 11.31 0.20 -7.71
C GLN A 81 10.15 -0.44 -8.48
N ILE A 82 9.18 -1.05 -7.79
CA ILE A 82 7.98 -1.59 -8.43
C ILE A 82 7.17 -0.47 -9.08
N TYR A 83 6.97 0.65 -8.40
CA TYR A 83 6.24 1.79 -8.96
C TYR A 83 6.97 2.45 -10.13
N PHE A 84 8.29 2.44 -10.13
CA PHE A 84 9.06 2.94 -11.28
C PHE A 84 8.92 2.00 -12.49
N GLN A 85 8.81 0.69 -12.30
CA GLN A 85 8.45 -0.21 -13.40
C GLN A 85 7.02 0.05 -13.93
N ILE A 86 6.07 0.39 -13.04
CA ILE A 86 4.73 0.82 -13.45
C ILE A 86 4.80 2.13 -14.25
N PHE A 87 5.62 3.10 -13.80
CA PHE A 87 5.85 4.34 -14.55
C PHE A 87 6.29 4.05 -15.99
N ASP A 88 7.21 3.09 -16.20
CA ASP A 88 7.76 2.80 -17.52
C ASP A 88 6.67 2.31 -18.50
N ILE A 89 5.70 1.51 -18.01
CA ILE A 89 4.59 0.99 -18.84
C ILE A 89 3.34 1.87 -18.88
N MET A 90 3.30 2.98 -18.13
CA MET A 90 2.19 3.94 -18.21
C MET A 90 2.35 4.84 -19.43
N LYS A 91 1.24 5.18 -20.09
CA LYS A 91 1.26 6.20 -21.14
C LYS A 91 1.53 7.59 -20.54
N PRO A 92 2.23 8.49 -21.26
CA PRO A 92 2.42 9.87 -20.84
C PRO A 92 1.11 10.58 -20.51
N GLY A 93 1.11 11.44 -19.51
CA GLY A 93 -0.07 12.20 -19.07
C GLY A 93 -1.11 11.42 -18.28
N LYS A 94 -0.95 10.10 -18.11
CA LYS A 94 -1.90 9.23 -17.41
C LYS A 94 -1.66 9.18 -15.91
N TYR A 95 -2.62 8.61 -15.17
CA TYR A 95 -2.69 8.72 -13.72
C TYR A 95 -2.52 7.39 -13.01
N MET A 96 -1.92 7.48 -11.82
CA MET A 96 -1.84 6.40 -10.85
C MET A 96 -2.41 6.87 -9.51
N VAL A 97 -3.18 6.01 -8.85
CA VAL A 97 -3.66 6.23 -7.48
C VAL A 97 -3.12 5.15 -6.57
N VAL A 98 -2.45 5.57 -5.51
CA VAL A 98 -1.91 4.66 -4.49
C VAL A 98 -2.66 4.89 -3.18
N ILE A 99 -3.34 3.85 -2.69
CA ILE A 99 -4.10 3.89 -1.44
C ILE A 99 -3.22 3.40 -0.32
N VAL A 100 -2.86 4.27 0.60
CA VAL A 100 -1.92 3.99 1.69
C VAL A 100 -2.36 4.63 3.00
N GLN A 101 -1.74 4.20 4.09
CA GLN A 101 -1.95 4.72 5.42
C GLN A 101 -0.60 4.84 6.13
N ASN A 102 -0.43 5.85 6.98
CA ASN A 102 0.72 5.89 7.87
C ASN A 102 0.65 4.75 8.88
N VAL A 103 1.79 4.20 9.24
CA VAL A 103 1.89 2.97 10.04
C VAL A 103 2.41 3.28 11.43
N ILE A 104 1.71 2.84 12.46
CA ILE A 104 2.16 2.96 13.85
C ILE A 104 2.82 1.64 14.26
N MET A 105 4.12 1.70 14.57
CA MET A 105 4.90 0.58 15.07
C MET A 105 5.57 0.98 16.40
N LYS A 106 5.40 0.15 17.44
CA LYS A 106 5.95 0.42 18.78
C LYS A 106 5.64 1.85 19.27
N SER A 107 4.39 2.28 19.10
CA SER A 107 3.89 3.62 19.46
C SER A 107 4.52 4.79 18.71
N VAL A 108 5.33 4.52 17.68
CA VAL A 108 5.92 5.54 16.80
C VAL A 108 5.21 5.52 15.45
N MET A 109 4.81 6.69 14.97
CA MET A 109 4.23 6.84 13.64
C MET A 109 5.35 6.85 12.59
N ASN A 110 5.28 5.90 11.67
CA ASN A 110 6.10 5.90 10.46
C ASN A 110 5.28 6.55 9.34
N PRO A 111 5.76 7.64 8.76
CA PRO A 111 4.99 8.45 7.81
C PRO A 111 4.97 7.83 6.40
N PHE A 112 4.58 6.57 6.30
CA PHE A 112 4.66 5.74 5.09
C PHE A 112 4.02 6.40 3.87
N ALA A 113 2.84 7.00 4.03
CA ALA A 113 2.16 7.67 2.92
C ALA A 113 2.96 8.87 2.39
N TRP A 114 3.53 9.65 3.28
CA TRP A 114 4.29 10.85 2.94
C TRP A 114 5.66 10.52 2.36
N ASP A 115 6.36 9.57 2.97
CA ASP A 115 7.64 9.07 2.45
C ASP A 115 7.49 8.49 1.04
N LEU A 116 6.42 7.73 0.81
CA LEU A 116 6.11 7.18 -0.51
C LEU A 116 5.80 8.31 -1.51
N ALA A 117 5.01 9.32 -1.10
CA ALA A 117 4.71 10.47 -1.93
C ALA A 117 5.99 11.20 -2.38
N ILE A 118 6.90 11.49 -1.44
CA ILE A 118 8.18 12.16 -1.73
C ILE A 118 9.04 11.31 -2.68
N ARG A 119 9.17 10.01 -2.41
CA ARG A 119 10.02 9.12 -3.21
C ARG A 119 9.50 8.95 -4.63
N LEU A 120 8.19 8.79 -4.81
CA LEU A 120 7.58 8.65 -6.13
C LEU A 120 7.60 9.96 -6.93
N SER A 121 7.60 11.11 -6.25
CA SER A 121 7.70 12.43 -6.90
C SER A 121 9.03 12.66 -7.61
N LYS A 122 10.03 11.77 -7.46
CA LYS A 122 11.25 11.80 -8.26
C LYS A 122 11.03 11.50 -9.74
N LYS A 123 9.95 10.77 -10.09
CA LYS A 123 9.57 10.46 -11.47
C LYS A 123 8.16 10.93 -11.83
N PHE A 124 7.22 10.79 -10.90
CA PHE A 124 5.83 11.20 -11.09
C PHE A 124 5.59 12.64 -10.65
N ILE A 125 4.58 13.26 -11.18
CA ILE A 125 4.03 14.51 -10.66
C ILE A 125 2.97 14.15 -9.61
N LEU A 126 3.21 14.46 -8.34
CA LEU A 126 2.19 14.37 -7.31
C LEU A 126 1.15 15.48 -7.55
N LYS A 127 -0.09 15.11 -7.81
CA LYS A 127 -1.16 16.06 -8.14
C LYS A 127 -1.93 16.49 -6.91
N LYS A 128 -2.46 15.54 -6.18
CA LYS A 128 -3.29 15.76 -4.96
C LYS A 128 -3.35 14.46 -4.16
N GLU A 129 -3.74 14.57 -2.91
CA GLU A 129 -4.28 13.48 -2.13
C GLU A 129 -5.80 13.62 -1.99
N LYS A 130 -6.45 12.50 -1.80
CA LYS A 130 -7.83 12.41 -1.32
C LYS A 130 -7.80 11.59 -0.04
N ILE A 131 -8.63 11.95 0.91
CA ILE A 131 -8.79 11.20 2.15
C ILE A 131 -9.99 10.28 2.01
N TRP A 132 -9.75 8.98 2.19
CA TRP A 132 -10.81 7.99 2.28
C TRP A 132 -11.06 7.68 3.74
N CYS A 133 -12.12 8.27 4.31
CA CYS A 133 -12.57 8.00 5.67
C CYS A 133 -13.27 6.64 5.75
N GLN A 134 -13.07 5.92 6.85
CA GLN A 134 -13.66 4.61 7.11
C GLN A 134 -14.86 4.76 8.05
N ASP A 135 -16.03 5.12 7.54
CA ASP A 135 -17.24 5.42 8.32
C ASP A 135 -17.72 4.26 9.20
N HIS A 136 -17.40 3.02 8.82
CA HIS A 136 -17.72 1.82 9.59
C HIS A 136 -16.77 1.53 10.76
N LYS A 137 -15.72 2.35 10.92
CA LYS A 137 -14.69 2.17 11.94
C LYS A 137 -14.87 3.20 13.05
N ASN A 138 -15.14 2.73 14.26
CA ASN A 138 -15.26 3.63 15.41
C ASN A 138 -13.93 4.30 15.73
N LEU A 139 -13.98 5.55 16.13
CA LEU A 139 -12.85 6.25 16.73
C LEU A 139 -12.76 5.87 18.21
N TYR A 140 -11.59 5.43 18.63
CA TYR A 140 -11.28 5.11 20.01
C TYR A 140 -10.21 6.06 20.52
N PRO A 141 -10.47 6.81 21.63
CA PRO A 141 -9.43 7.58 22.29
C PRO A 141 -8.50 6.62 23.04
N PHE A 142 -7.22 6.65 22.71
CA PHE A 142 -6.20 5.91 23.44
C PHE A 142 -5.48 6.85 24.41
N GLY A 143 -5.32 6.39 25.66
CA GLY A 143 -4.59 7.14 26.67
C GLY A 143 -5.37 8.30 27.31
N TYR A 144 -6.68 8.38 27.09
CA TYR A 144 -7.53 9.37 27.78
C TYR A 144 -7.52 9.12 29.30
N PRO A 145 -7.42 10.16 30.17
CA PRO A 145 -7.35 11.60 29.85
C PRO A 145 -5.92 12.12 29.59
N THR A 146 -4.90 11.28 29.61
CA THR A 146 -3.50 11.69 29.61
C THR A 146 -2.87 11.84 28.20
N SER A 147 -3.55 11.35 27.16
CA SER A 147 -3.06 11.40 25.78
C SER A 147 -4.21 11.64 24.79
N TRP A 148 -3.97 12.50 23.80
CA TRP A 148 -4.93 12.80 22.72
C TRP A 148 -4.60 11.97 21.47
N VAL A 149 -4.55 10.64 21.61
CA VAL A 149 -4.24 9.72 20.51
C VAL A 149 -5.48 8.88 20.20
N SER A 150 -5.75 8.71 18.92
CA SER A 150 -6.82 7.83 18.43
C SER A 150 -6.28 6.80 17.43
N ASN A 151 -7.11 5.81 17.11
CA ASN A 151 -6.82 4.91 15.99
C ASN A 151 -6.89 5.67 14.66
N THR A 152 -6.13 5.20 13.68
CA THR A 152 -6.20 5.74 12.31
C THR A 152 -7.52 5.36 11.65
N HIS A 153 -8.25 6.36 11.18
CA HIS A 153 -9.61 6.23 10.64
C HIS A 153 -9.69 6.49 9.12
N HIS A 154 -8.55 6.76 8.48
CA HIS A 154 -8.52 7.14 7.08
C HIS A 154 -7.36 6.49 6.33
N HIS A 155 -7.48 6.51 5.02
CA HIS A 155 -6.39 6.24 4.08
C HIS A 155 -6.14 7.46 3.22
N TYR A 156 -4.90 7.65 2.79
CA TYR A 156 -4.53 8.58 1.75
C TYR A 156 -4.68 7.89 0.40
N CYS A 157 -5.38 8.52 -0.54
CA CYS A 157 -5.39 8.15 -1.94
C CYS A 157 -4.46 9.15 -2.66
N LEU A 158 -3.18 8.81 -2.77
CA LEU A 158 -2.18 9.65 -3.41
C LEU A 158 -2.35 9.59 -4.92
N VAL A 159 -2.56 10.75 -5.56
CA VAL A 159 -2.81 10.85 -6.99
C VAL A 159 -1.54 11.34 -7.70
N PHE A 160 -0.99 10.48 -8.54
CA PHE A 160 0.20 10.77 -9.34
C PHE A 160 -0.13 10.84 -10.83
N GLN A 161 0.63 11.62 -11.56
CA GLN A 161 0.57 11.71 -13.01
C GLN A 161 1.94 11.42 -13.61
N LYS A 162 2.00 10.59 -14.65
CA LYS A 162 3.20 10.51 -15.49
C LYS A 162 3.31 11.81 -16.28
N PRO A 163 4.46 12.48 -16.32
CA PRO A 163 4.66 13.63 -17.20
C PRO A 163 4.23 13.36 -18.65
N LYS A 164 3.84 14.42 -19.37
CA LYS A 164 3.53 14.33 -20.81
C LYS A 164 4.81 14.19 -21.62
#